data_977ae0223ac0a1c9062e5ab562d3bcda
#
_entry.id   977ae0223ac0a1c9062e5ab562d3bcda
#
_cell.length_a   1.000
_cell.length_b   1.000
_cell.length_c   1.000
_cell.angle_alpha   90.00
_cell.angle_beta   90.00
_cell.angle_gamma   90.00
#
_symmetry.space_group_name_H-M   'P 1'
#
loop_
_entity.id
_entity.type
_entity.pdbx_description
1 polymer ?
#
loop_
_entity_poly.entity_id
_entity_poly.type
_entity_poly.pdbx_seq_one_letter_code
_entity_poly.pdbx_strand_id
1 'polypeptide(L)'
;MKKILFPVMFLAVIMASSCGKDDDPTTPPPTQNVDMTKATIERTSNNSEFKEAPETLPKQITTNTVLKTGKTYLLTDFTFVLNGATIKIEPGVTIKGSKSPNKGALIITRNGKIDAQGTAAAPIVFTSNQATPNSGDWGGLILLGNAPNNGAKDGVAGLQAVEGGVNETATGYGLHGGTKADDNSGILKYVRIEYPGIAFAVNDEINGVTFGSVGSGTTVDYVQVSYSGDDSFEWFGGTVNCKHLISYRATDDDFDTDNGFSGKIQFGLVLRDAAIADFGPSGASNGFESDNDADGTTKTPQTSAIFSNMTIVGPYANATAATTAAPYKRGAHIRRNSKISIFNSVFVGWPVGLFLDGALTEASATSNALEYKNNTIAGCPLVVAPGTATFNSQTWFSTAAFANQTLAAIADVKLTNTGYTTFDPTPATGSPLLAGADFSSAKLGGGAFTTTTYVGAAAAGDTWFKGWTKFVNK
;
A
#
# COMPACT_ATOMS: atom_id res chain seq x y z
N MET A 1 30.43 59.62 -7.14
CA MET A 1 30.40 60.34 -8.41
C MET A 1 31.15 59.51 -9.44
N LYS A 2 30.52 58.95 -10.36
CA LYS A 2 30.79 58.54 -11.74
C LYS A 2 29.91 57.34 -12.04
N LYS A 3 28.81 57.61 -12.75
CA LYS A 3 27.91 56.62 -13.36
C LYS A 3 28.64 55.99 -14.55
N ILE A 4 28.63 54.68 -14.65
CA ILE A 4 29.04 53.93 -15.86
C ILE A 4 27.80 53.25 -16.39
N LEU A 5 27.37 53.72 -17.56
CA LEU A 5 26.33 53.09 -18.39
C LEU A 5 26.98 51.96 -19.20
N PHE A 6 26.33 50.80 -19.26
CA PHE A 6 26.62 49.78 -20.28
C PHE A 6 25.44 49.71 -21.26
N PRO A 7 25.72 49.64 -22.57
CA PRO A 7 24.65 49.62 -23.61
C PRO A 7 24.11 48.21 -23.79
N VAL A 8 22.77 48.12 -23.91
CA VAL A 8 22.06 46.93 -24.34
C VAL A 8 22.15 46.81 -25.86
N MET A 9 22.69 45.71 -26.32
CA MET A 9 22.80 45.39 -27.77
C MET A 9 21.61 44.54 -28.17
N PHE A 10 20.68 45.13 -28.94
CA PHE A 10 19.58 44.43 -29.58
C PHE A 10 20.10 43.66 -30.80
N LEU A 11 19.96 42.32 -30.77
CA LEU A 11 20.21 41.50 -31.96
C LEU A 11 18.85 41.22 -32.63
N ALA A 12 18.63 41.83 -33.80
CA ALA A 12 17.49 41.58 -34.62
C ALA A 12 17.71 40.28 -35.43
N VAL A 13 16.85 39.28 -35.19
CA VAL A 13 16.80 38.10 -36.05
C VAL A 13 15.75 38.32 -37.14
N ILE A 14 16.21 38.31 -38.37
CA ILE A 14 15.39 38.41 -39.57
C ILE A 14 14.66 37.08 -39.74
N MET A 15 13.34 37.11 -39.73
CA MET A 15 12.50 35.99 -40.14
C MET A 15 12.36 35.99 -41.68
N ALA A 16 12.90 34.97 -42.29
CA ALA A 16 12.55 34.65 -43.69
C ALA A 16 11.20 33.92 -43.71
N SER A 17 10.19 34.52 -44.29
CA SER A 17 8.89 33.90 -44.54
C SER A 17 9.03 32.91 -45.71
N SER A 18 8.74 31.63 -45.43
CA SER A 18 8.44 30.65 -46.46
C SER A 18 6.95 30.37 -46.38
N CYS A 19 6.21 30.75 -47.43
CA CYS A 19 4.81 30.37 -47.66
C CYS A 19 4.74 28.86 -47.93
N GLY A 20 3.90 28.16 -47.20
CA GLY A 20 3.54 26.76 -47.45
C GLY A 20 2.22 26.41 -46.79
N LYS A 21 1.14 26.53 -47.58
CA LYS A 21 -0.18 25.87 -47.51
C LYS A 21 -0.93 25.78 -46.16
N ASP A 22 -2.14 26.31 -46.23
CA ASP A 22 -3.23 26.22 -45.26
C ASP A 22 -3.46 24.78 -44.82
N ASP A 23 -3.19 24.50 -43.53
CA ASP A 23 -3.74 23.35 -42.84
C ASP A 23 -4.96 23.80 -42.01
N ASP A 24 -6.09 23.20 -42.32
CA ASP A 24 -7.40 23.38 -41.69
C ASP A 24 -7.31 23.05 -40.19
N PRO A 25 -7.68 23.96 -39.24
CA PRO A 25 -7.57 23.75 -37.81
C PRO A 25 -8.66 22.84 -37.19
N THR A 26 -9.34 22.01 -37.97
CA THR A 26 -10.48 21.20 -37.55
C THR A 26 -10.17 19.70 -37.38
N THR A 27 -8.96 19.23 -37.62
CA THR A 27 -8.60 17.85 -37.31
C THR A 27 -8.00 17.78 -35.91
N PRO A 28 -8.67 17.16 -34.94
CA PRO A 28 -8.02 16.83 -33.65
C PRO A 28 -6.81 15.94 -33.95
N PRO A 29 -5.71 16.05 -33.17
CA PRO A 29 -4.57 15.16 -33.33
C PRO A 29 -5.06 13.71 -33.25
N PRO A 30 -4.46 12.79 -34.03
CA PRO A 30 -4.89 11.40 -34.03
C PRO A 30 -4.83 10.90 -32.58
N THR A 31 -5.98 10.54 -32.05
CA THR A 31 -6.07 9.77 -30.82
C THR A 31 -5.25 8.50 -31.05
N GLN A 32 -4.06 8.44 -30.48
CA GLN A 32 -3.36 7.17 -30.36
C GLN A 32 -4.27 6.30 -29.50
N ASN A 33 -5.04 5.44 -30.17
CA ASN A 33 -5.67 4.32 -29.49
C ASN A 33 -4.54 3.51 -28.86
N VAL A 34 -4.26 3.78 -27.59
CA VAL A 34 -3.44 2.86 -26.79
C VAL A 34 -4.27 1.61 -26.70
N ASP A 35 -3.95 0.66 -27.56
CA ASP A 35 -4.62 -0.62 -27.62
C ASP A 35 -4.41 -1.30 -26.27
N MET A 36 -5.43 -1.26 -25.42
CA MET A 36 -5.44 -1.89 -24.11
C MET A 36 -5.16 -3.41 -24.20
N THR A 37 -5.20 -3.97 -25.40
CA THR A 37 -4.85 -5.36 -25.69
C THR A 37 -3.35 -5.56 -25.96
N LYS A 38 -2.58 -4.50 -26.19
CA LYS A 38 -1.14 -4.63 -26.49
C LYS A 38 -0.27 -5.14 -25.36
N ALA A 39 -0.75 -5.13 -24.11
CA ALA A 39 -0.14 -5.89 -23.03
C ALA A 39 -0.44 -7.40 -23.09
N THR A 40 -1.14 -7.85 -24.12
CA THR A 40 -1.51 -9.24 -24.32
C THR A 40 -0.54 -9.89 -25.29
N ILE A 41 0.49 -10.53 -24.75
CA ILE A 41 1.10 -11.61 -25.54
C ILE A 41 0.03 -12.69 -25.65
N GLU A 42 -0.43 -12.95 -26.87
CA GLU A 42 -1.41 -14.02 -27.11
C GLU A 42 -0.89 -15.32 -26.50
N ARG A 43 -1.73 -15.99 -25.77
CA ARG A 43 -1.42 -17.28 -25.16
C ARG A 43 -1.24 -18.31 -26.28
N THR A 44 -0.03 -18.69 -26.56
CA THR A 44 0.29 -19.65 -27.64
C THR A 44 0.01 -21.11 -27.26
N SER A 45 -0.42 -21.40 -26.03
CA SER A 45 -0.82 -22.77 -25.65
C SER A 45 -1.81 -22.80 -24.48
N ASN A 46 -2.88 -23.58 -24.60
CA ASN A 46 -3.79 -23.98 -23.51
C ASN A 46 -3.14 -25.05 -22.59
N ASN A 47 -1.85 -24.95 -22.31
CA ASN A 47 -1.17 -25.94 -21.50
C ASN A 47 -1.49 -25.69 -20.02
N SER A 48 -2.33 -26.54 -19.44
CA SER A 48 -2.65 -26.55 -18.00
C SER A 48 -1.50 -27.09 -17.13
N GLU A 49 -0.46 -27.65 -17.74
CA GLU A 49 0.70 -28.16 -17.01
C GLU A 49 1.60 -27.04 -16.50
N PHE A 50 2.04 -27.19 -15.26
CA PHE A 50 3.05 -26.34 -14.66
C PHE A 50 4.45 -26.90 -14.94
N LYS A 51 5.32 -26.05 -15.51
CA LYS A 51 6.74 -26.37 -15.66
C LYS A 51 7.52 -25.84 -14.46
N GLU A 52 8.45 -26.64 -13.97
CA GLU A 52 9.34 -26.20 -12.89
C GLU A 52 10.24 -25.06 -13.39
N ALA A 53 10.36 -24.01 -12.56
CA ALA A 53 11.22 -22.88 -12.83
C ALA A 53 12.71 -23.25 -12.67
N PRO A 54 13.63 -22.60 -13.43
CA PRO A 54 15.04 -22.60 -13.09
C PRO A 54 15.26 -21.83 -11.77
N GLU A 55 16.35 -22.13 -11.05
CA GLU A 55 16.67 -21.47 -9.76
C GLU A 55 16.80 -19.95 -9.91
N THR A 56 17.40 -19.44 -10.99
CA THR A 56 17.34 -18.03 -11.36
C THR A 56 16.12 -17.81 -12.25
N LEU A 57 15.18 -17.02 -11.76
CA LEU A 57 13.95 -16.76 -12.49
C LEU A 57 14.22 -15.91 -13.74
N PRO A 58 13.57 -16.25 -14.88
CA PRO A 58 13.72 -15.46 -16.11
C PRO A 58 13.03 -14.11 -15.99
N LYS A 59 13.42 -13.14 -16.81
CA LYS A 59 12.75 -11.83 -16.89
C LYS A 59 11.26 -11.92 -17.24
N GLN A 60 10.85 -12.96 -17.95
CA GLN A 60 9.46 -13.14 -18.37
C GLN A 60 9.02 -14.60 -18.14
N ILE A 61 7.90 -14.76 -17.49
CA ILE A 61 7.19 -16.02 -17.31
C ILE A 61 5.96 -15.96 -18.21
N THR A 62 6.02 -16.68 -19.33
CA THR A 62 5.00 -16.69 -20.39
C THR A 62 4.10 -17.92 -20.35
N THR A 63 4.41 -18.89 -19.52
CA THR A 63 3.66 -20.15 -19.35
C THR A 63 3.49 -20.46 -17.87
N ASN A 64 2.56 -21.35 -17.55
CA ASN A 64 2.37 -21.79 -16.19
C ASN A 64 3.67 -22.39 -15.62
N THR A 65 4.14 -21.82 -14.53
CA THR A 65 5.44 -22.11 -13.93
C THR A 65 5.27 -22.42 -12.44
N VAL A 66 6.00 -23.42 -11.92
CA VAL A 66 5.94 -23.80 -10.51
C VAL A 66 7.31 -23.65 -9.84
N LEU A 67 7.29 -23.06 -8.64
CA LEU A 67 8.40 -23.02 -7.70
C LEU A 67 8.17 -24.12 -6.66
N LYS A 68 9.12 -25.04 -6.55
CA LYS A 68 8.98 -26.27 -5.77
C LYS A 68 9.44 -26.14 -4.32
N THR A 69 8.71 -26.76 -3.41
CA THR A 69 9.08 -26.90 -1.98
C THR A 69 10.54 -27.38 -1.82
N GLY A 70 11.22 -26.80 -0.83
CA GLY A 70 12.61 -27.13 -0.51
C GLY A 70 13.67 -26.51 -1.42
N LYS A 71 13.25 -25.68 -2.39
CA LYS A 71 14.16 -24.92 -3.26
C LYS A 71 14.19 -23.46 -2.91
N THR A 72 15.28 -22.81 -3.28
CA THR A 72 15.47 -21.36 -3.23
C THR A 72 15.59 -20.83 -4.66
N TYR A 73 14.84 -19.78 -4.95
CA TYR A 73 14.84 -19.11 -6.25
C TYR A 73 15.39 -17.71 -6.13
N LEU A 74 15.94 -17.18 -7.23
CA LEU A 74 16.59 -15.88 -7.28
C LEU A 74 15.94 -14.96 -8.33
N LEU A 75 15.54 -13.78 -7.89
CA LEU A 75 15.15 -12.65 -8.73
C LEU A 75 16.37 -11.75 -8.92
N THR A 76 17.01 -11.80 -10.08
CA THR A 76 18.19 -10.97 -10.39
C THR A 76 17.83 -9.66 -11.07
N ASP A 77 16.59 -9.53 -11.53
CA ASP A 77 16.03 -8.41 -12.26
C ASP A 77 14.50 -8.40 -12.08
N PHE A 78 13.80 -7.49 -12.71
CA PHE A 78 12.35 -7.57 -12.82
C PHE A 78 11.94 -8.87 -13.50
N THR A 79 11.09 -9.64 -12.83
CA THR A 79 10.48 -10.85 -13.37
C THR A 79 9.00 -10.62 -13.57
N PHE A 80 8.56 -10.60 -14.83
CA PHE A 80 7.17 -10.36 -15.21
C PHE A 80 6.43 -11.66 -15.44
N VAL A 81 5.33 -11.89 -14.73
CA VAL A 81 4.37 -12.96 -15.03
C VAL A 81 3.35 -12.41 -16.00
N LEU A 82 3.41 -12.84 -17.24
CA LEU A 82 2.68 -12.23 -18.33
C LEU A 82 1.24 -12.77 -18.45
N ASN A 83 0.44 -12.05 -19.24
CA ASN A 83 -0.95 -12.38 -19.52
C ASN A 83 -1.14 -13.87 -19.86
N GLY A 84 -2.06 -14.51 -19.14
CA GLY A 84 -2.42 -15.90 -19.28
C GLY A 84 -1.47 -16.90 -18.60
N ALA A 85 -0.32 -16.46 -18.07
CA ALA A 85 0.57 -17.30 -17.26
C ALA A 85 0.18 -17.25 -15.77
N THR A 86 0.46 -18.34 -15.07
CA THR A 86 0.39 -18.42 -13.61
C THR A 86 1.72 -18.86 -13.05
N ILE A 87 2.25 -18.11 -12.09
CA ILE A 87 3.34 -18.58 -11.24
C ILE A 87 2.74 -19.20 -9.97
N LYS A 88 2.94 -20.51 -9.82
CA LYS A 88 2.56 -21.26 -8.62
C LYS A 88 3.77 -21.39 -7.70
N ILE A 89 3.60 -21.07 -6.44
CA ILE A 89 4.65 -21.13 -5.43
C ILE A 89 4.20 -22.08 -4.33
N GLU A 90 4.90 -23.20 -4.20
CA GLU A 90 4.55 -24.22 -3.20
C GLU A 90 4.91 -23.78 -1.78
N PRO A 91 4.26 -24.32 -0.74
CA PRO A 91 4.56 -24.00 0.65
C PRO A 91 6.04 -24.19 1.01
N GLY A 92 6.60 -23.27 1.80
CA GLY A 92 7.99 -23.35 2.27
C GLY A 92 9.06 -22.94 1.25
N VAL A 93 8.67 -22.49 0.07
CA VAL A 93 9.60 -21.92 -0.93
C VAL A 93 10.19 -20.62 -0.43
N THR A 94 11.48 -20.41 -0.70
CA THR A 94 12.18 -19.12 -0.48
C THR A 94 12.54 -18.50 -1.83
N ILE A 95 12.20 -17.21 -1.99
CA ILE A 95 12.56 -16.40 -3.15
C ILE A 95 13.44 -15.25 -2.66
N LYS A 96 14.63 -15.09 -3.25
CA LYS A 96 15.56 -14.03 -2.89
C LYS A 96 15.64 -12.98 -3.99
N GLY A 97 15.46 -11.72 -3.60
CA GLY A 97 15.62 -10.58 -4.51
C GLY A 97 17.03 -9.99 -4.44
N SER A 98 17.61 -9.70 -5.59
CA SER A 98 18.92 -9.06 -5.70
C SER A 98 18.81 -7.55 -5.65
N LYS A 99 19.78 -6.89 -5.02
CA LYS A 99 19.92 -5.43 -4.98
C LYS A 99 20.67 -4.90 -6.20
N SER A 100 21.67 -5.62 -6.65
CA SER A 100 22.63 -5.20 -7.70
C SER A 100 23.05 -6.41 -8.54
N PRO A 101 23.42 -6.24 -9.81
CA PRO A 101 23.44 -4.97 -10.58
C PRO A 101 22.03 -4.46 -10.95
N ASN A 102 21.04 -5.33 -11.03
CA ASN A 102 19.65 -4.98 -11.30
C ASN A 102 18.81 -5.25 -10.05
N LYS A 103 17.77 -4.47 -9.86
CA LYS A 103 16.86 -4.56 -8.72
C LYS A 103 15.86 -5.69 -8.97
N GLY A 104 15.93 -6.77 -8.19
CA GLY A 104 15.01 -7.91 -8.33
C GLY A 104 13.62 -7.55 -7.81
N ALA A 105 12.58 -7.83 -8.59
CA ALA A 105 11.18 -7.73 -8.16
C ALA A 105 10.34 -8.78 -8.90
N LEU A 106 9.22 -9.21 -8.31
CA LEU A 106 8.23 -10.06 -8.97
C LEU A 106 7.00 -9.24 -9.33
N ILE A 107 6.70 -9.14 -10.62
CA ILE A 107 5.60 -8.35 -11.15
C ILE A 107 4.57 -9.27 -11.82
N ILE A 108 3.37 -9.32 -11.26
CA ILE A 108 2.23 -9.98 -11.86
C ILE A 108 1.53 -8.96 -12.74
N THR A 109 1.69 -9.07 -14.06
CA THR A 109 1.09 -8.12 -15.00
C THR A 109 -0.41 -8.34 -15.13
N ARG A 110 -1.12 -7.42 -15.76
CA ARG A 110 -2.55 -7.59 -16.03
C ARG A 110 -2.83 -8.95 -16.69
N ASN A 111 -3.82 -9.68 -16.17
CA ASN A 111 -4.20 -11.05 -16.57
C ASN A 111 -3.14 -12.14 -16.32
N GLY A 112 -1.95 -11.81 -15.81
CA GLY A 112 -1.06 -12.76 -15.15
C GLY A 112 -1.62 -13.17 -13.79
N LYS A 113 -1.15 -14.27 -13.22
CA LYS A 113 -1.60 -14.75 -11.92
C LYS A 113 -0.47 -15.25 -11.05
N ILE A 114 -0.64 -15.03 -9.74
CA ILE A 114 0.15 -15.67 -8.71
C ILE A 114 -0.71 -16.69 -7.93
N ASP A 115 -0.19 -17.88 -7.69
CA ASP A 115 -0.78 -18.86 -6.78
C ASP A 115 0.24 -19.18 -5.69
N ALA A 116 0.29 -18.32 -4.66
CA ALA A 116 1.21 -18.41 -3.54
C ALA A 116 0.44 -18.78 -2.26
N GLN A 117 0.23 -20.07 -2.06
CA GLN A 117 -0.49 -20.62 -0.93
C GLN A 117 0.46 -21.35 0.01
N GLY A 118 1.13 -20.62 0.89
CA GLY A 118 1.86 -21.18 2.01
C GLY A 118 0.93 -21.75 3.09
N THR A 119 1.52 -22.22 4.17
CA THR A 119 0.79 -22.65 5.38
C THR A 119 1.42 -22.02 6.62
N ALA A 120 0.75 -22.08 7.76
CA ALA A 120 1.34 -21.58 9.00
C ALA A 120 2.65 -22.33 9.37
N ALA A 121 2.76 -23.62 9.06
CA ALA A 121 3.97 -24.42 9.30
C ALA A 121 5.04 -24.26 8.22
N ALA A 122 4.66 -23.84 7.00
CA ALA A 122 5.53 -23.68 5.86
C ALA A 122 5.16 -22.43 5.04
N PRO A 123 5.38 -21.23 5.58
CA PRO A 123 5.10 -19.99 4.86
C PRO A 123 6.02 -19.85 3.64
N ILE A 124 5.54 -19.16 2.63
CA ILE A 124 6.36 -18.75 1.48
C ILE A 124 7.13 -17.49 1.90
N VAL A 125 8.41 -17.42 1.58
CA VAL A 125 9.29 -16.33 2.01
C VAL A 125 9.92 -15.65 0.81
N PHE A 126 9.63 -14.37 0.63
CA PHE A 126 10.40 -13.47 -0.22
C PHE A 126 11.36 -12.68 0.67
N THR A 127 12.64 -12.62 0.32
CA THR A 127 13.64 -11.96 1.18
C THR A 127 14.82 -11.43 0.37
N SER A 128 15.71 -10.69 1.03
CA SER A 128 16.95 -10.18 0.44
C SER A 128 17.94 -11.30 0.10
N ASN A 129 18.67 -11.13 -1.01
CA ASN A 129 19.82 -11.97 -1.37
C ASN A 129 21.14 -11.47 -0.75
N GLN A 130 21.12 -10.42 0.06
CA GLN A 130 22.33 -9.91 0.71
C GLN A 130 22.72 -10.80 1.92
N ALA A 131 24.03 -10.88 2.19
CA ALA A 131 24.54 -11.59 3.37
C ALA A 131 24.07 -10.95 4.69
N THR A 132 23.93 -9.63 4.70
CA THR A 132 23.37 -8.82 5.78
C THR A 132 22.20 -8.04 5.23
N PRO A 133 20.95 -8.56 5.34
CA PRO A 133 19.78 -7.91 4.78
C PRO A 133 19.47 -6.54 5.39
N ASN A 134 19.02 -5.59 4.59
CA ASN A 134 18.58 -4.25 4.99
C ASN A 134 17.30 -3.85 4.27
N SER A 135 16.55 -2.91 4.85
CA SER A 135 15.41 -2.28 4.18
C SER A 135 15.80 -1.79 2.79
N GLY A 136 14.95 -2.01 1.80
CA GLY A 136 15.22 -1.61 0.42
C GLY A 136 16.29 -2.43 -0.30
N ASP A 137 16.51 -3.68 0.07
CA ASP A 137 17.51 -4.53 -0.60
C ASP A 137 17.03 -5.11 -1.93
N TRP A 138 15.74 -5.14 -2.16
CA TRP A 138 15.12 -5.63 -3.40
C TRP A 138 13.79 -4.94 -3.65
N GLY A 139 13.19 -5.12 -4.84
CA GLY A 139 12.00 -4.38 -5.23
C GLY A 139 10.80 -4.66 -4.35
N GLY A 140 10.33 -5.89 -4.33
CA GLY A 140 9.07 -6.24 -3.68
C GLY A 140 8.17 -7.07 -4.59
N LEU A 141 6.91 -7.18 -4.21
CA LEU A 141 5.88 -7.92 -4.95
C LEU A 141 4.84 -6.94 -5.50
N ILE A 142 4.66 -6.94 -6.82
CA ILE A 142 3.74 -6.05 -7.52
C ILE A 142 2.66 -6.85 -8.22
N LEU A 143 1.39 -6.56 -7.94
CA LEU A 143 0.22 -7.14 -8.60
C LEU A 143 -0.50 -6.05 -9.40
N LEU A 144 -0.68 -6.26 -10.70
CA LEU A 144 -1.31 -5.31 -11.62
C LEU A 144 -2.58 -5.95 -12.20
N GLY A 145 -3.72 -5.35 -11.89
CA GLY A 145 -5.03 -5.84 -12.30
C GLY A 145 -5.76 -4.92 -13.27
N ASN A 146 -7.00 -5.30 -13.57
CA ASN A 146 -7.89 -4.60 -14.49
C ASN A 146 -9.09 -3.94 -13.79
N ALA A 147 -9.04 -3.77 -12.48
CA ALA A 147 -10.10 -3.09 -11.74
C ALA A 147 -10.03 -1.57 -11.93
N PRO A 148 -11.11 -0.83 -11.62
CA PRO A 148 -11.15 0.62 -11.79
C PRO A 148 -10.13 1.36 -10.91
N ASN A 149 -9.57 2.44 -11.46
CA ASN A 149 -8.86 3.49 -10.76
C ASN A 149 -9.28 4.86 -11.29
N ASN A 150 -8.84 5.95 -10.66
CA ASN A 150 -9.20 7.31 -11.09
C ASN A 150 -8.08 8.04 -11.84
N GLY A 151 -7.01 7.34 -12.18
CA GLY A 151 -5.91 7.90 -12.94
C GLY A 151 -6.18 7.99 -14.45
N ALA A 152 -5.21 8.54 -15.15
CA ALA A 152 -5.20 8.54 -16.60
C ALA A 152 -3.76 8.45 -17.11
N LYS A 153 -3.52 7.62 -18.12
CA LYS A 153 -2.24 7.48 -18.79
C LYS A 153 -2.42 7.66 -20.29
N ASP A 154 -1.64 8.56 -20.88
CA ASP A 154 -1.67 8.86 -22.32
C ASP A 154 -3.08 9.18 -22.85
N GLY A 155 -3.89 9.90 -22.06
CA GLY A 155 -5.28 10.25 -22.37
C GLY A 155 -6.31 9.15 -22.14
N VAL A 156 -5.91 7.96 -21.67
CA VAL A 156 -6.83 6.85 -21.35
C VAL A 156 -7.21 6.91 -19.88
N ALA A 157 -8.45 7.26 -19.59
CA ALA A 157 -8.98 7.28 -18.22
C ALA A 157 -9.05 5.86 -17.63
N GLY A 158 -8.74 5.73 -16.35
CA GLY A 158 -8.74 4.45 -15.65
C GLY A 158 -7.55 3.55 -16.00
N LEU A 159 -6.53 4.08 -16.69
CA LEU A 159 -5.25 3.42 -16.93
C LEU A 159 -4.14 4.18 -16.22
N GLN A 160 -3.26 3.47 -15.52
CA GLN A 160 -2.08 4.05 -14.87
C GLN A 160 -0.84 3.21 -15.13
N ALA A 161 0.34 3.81 -14.94
CA ALA A 161 1.59 3.10 -14.83
C ALA A 161 1.97 3.02 -13.35
N VAL A 162 2.43 1.85 -12.91
CA VAL A 162 2.98 1.68 -11.57
C VAL A 162 4.34 2.39 -11.48
N GLU A 163 4.68 2.84 -10.32
CA GLU A 163 5.97 3.48 -10.01
C GLU A 163 7.13 2.47 -9.87
N GLY A 164 8.27 2.92 -9.39
CA GLY A 164 9.44 2.08 -9.12
C GLY A 164 10.21 1.66 -10.38
N GLY A 165 10.12 2.44 -11.46
CA GLY A 165 10.81 2.17 -12.72
C GLY A 165 10.30 0.93 -13.47
N VAL A 166 9.19 0.35 -13.05
CA VAL A 166 8.58 -0.85 -13.66
C VAL A 166 7.83 -0.53 -14.94
N ASN A 167 7.55 0.75 -15.19
CA ASN A 167 6.73 1.21 -16.31
C ASN A 167 7.50 1.16 -17.65
N GLU A 168 7.85 -0.02 -18.11
CA GLU A 168 8.30 -0.21 -19.48
C GLU A 168 7.16 0.14 -20.45
N THR A 169 7.03 1.41 -20.77
CA THR A 169 5.94 1.97 -21.59
C THR A 169 5.80 1.28 -22.94
N ALA A 170 6.91 0.80 -23.51
CA ALA A 170 6.92 0.11 -24.79
C ALA A 170 6.22 -1.26 -24.75
N THR A 171 6.29 -1.98 -23.61
CA THR A 171 5.67 -3.30 -23.42
C THR A 171 4.30 -3.23 -22.75
N GLY A 172 4.06 -2.17 -21.96
CA GLY A 172 2.87 -2.02 -21.14
C GLY A 172 2.83 -2.96 -19.93
N TYR A 173 3.93 -3.59 -19.56
CA TYR A 173 3.97 -4.56 -18.45
C TYR A 173 3.76 -3.90 -17.08
N GLY A 174 4.12 -2.63 -16.93
CA GLY A 174 3.87 -1.83 -15.73
C GLY A 174 2.51 -1.14 -15.71
N LEU A 175 1.63 -1.35 -16.70
CA LEU A 175 0.32 -0.73 -16.74
C LEU A 175 -0.71 -1.51 -15.93
N HIS A 176 -1.60 -0.78 -15.25
CA HIS A 176 -2.74 -1.35 -14.54
C HIS A 176 -3.99 -0.50 -14.73
N GLY A 177 -5.15 -1.11 -14.48
CA GLY A 177 -6.42 -0.43 -14.58
C GLY A 177 -7.32 -0.95 -15.70
N GLY A 178 -8.58 -0.61 -15.59
CA GLY A 178 -9.65 -1.05 -16.47
C GLY A 178 -11.01 -0.87 -15.82
N THR A 179 -11.95 -1.76 -16.16
CA THR A 179 -13.35 -1.67 -15.68
C THR A 179 -13.82 -2.93 -14.92
N LYS A 180 -12.92 -3.90 -14.71
CA LYS A 180 -13.28 -5.20 -14.16
C LYS A 180 -13.08 -5.22 -12.65
N ALA A 181 -14.08 -4.75 -11.90
CA ALA A 181 -14.00 -4.66 -10.44
C ALA A 181 -13.76 -6.02 -9.75
N ASP A 182 -14.18 -7.13 -10.36
CA ASP A 182 -13.97 -8.51 -9.91
C ASP A 182 -12.72 -9.17 -10.51
N ASP A 183 -11.78 -8.40 -11.03
CA ASP A 183 -10.52 -8.92 -11.56
C ASP A 183 -9.80 -9.82 -10.56
N ASN A 184 -9.04 -10.78 -11.07
CA ASN A 184 -8.39 -11.80 -10.26
C ASN A 184 -6.93 -11.98 -10.66
N SER A 185 -6.04 -11.44 -9.85
CA SER A 185 -4.58 -11.58 -9.97
C SER A 185 -4.04 -12.84 -9.26
N GLY A 186 -4.88 -13.62 -8.58
CA GLY A 186 -4.51 -14.88 -7.94
C GLY A 186 -4.69 -14.93 -6.43
N ILE A 187 -3.78 -15.61 -5.74
CA ILE A 187 -3.87 -15.89 -4.30
C ILE A 187 -2.54 -15.62 -3.63
N LEU A 188 -2.57 -14.83 -2.55
CA LEU A 188 -1.48 -14.67 -1.59
C LEU A 188 -1.97 -15.16 -0.22
N LYS A 189 -1.37 -16.21 0.32
CA LYS A 189 -1.73 -16.75 1.64
C LYS A 189 -0.52 -17.30 2.37
N TYR A 190 -0.33 -16.91 3.64
CA TYR A 190 0.85 -17.24 4.44
C TYR A 190 2.16 -16.90 3.72
N VAL A 191 2.30 -15.63 3.38
CA VAL A 191 3.47 -15.08 2.67
C VAL A 191 4.19 -14.08 3.55
N ARG A 192 5.52 -14.20 3.68
CA ARG A 192 6.38 -13.18 4.27
C ARG A 192 7.19 -12.49 3.19
N ILE A 193 7.27 -11.18 3.28
CA ILE A 193 8.03 -10.30 2.37
C ILE A 193 8.97 -9.49 3.25
N GLU A 194 10.25 -9.82 3.20
CA GLU A 194 11.26 -9.31 4.11
C GLU A 194 12.26 -8.43 3.35
N TYR A 195 12.51 -7.20 3.83
CA TYR A 195 13.49 -6.24 3.29
C TYR A 195 13.23 -5.72 1.88
N PRO A 196 11.97 -5.57 1.44
CA PRO A 196 11.63 -4.99 0.14
C PRO A 196 11.75 -3.47 0.16
N GLY A 197 11.23 -2.78 -0.87
CA GLY A 197 11.06 -1.34 -0.85
C GLY A 197 12.26 -0.60 -1.41
N ILE A 198 12.85 -1.11 -2.51
CA ILE A 198 14.04 -0.48 -3.08
C ILE A 198 13.69 0.82 -3.81
N ALA A 199 14.38 1.90 -3.46
CA ALA A 199 14.30 3.14 -4.21
C ALA A 199 14.86 2.95 -5.63
N PHE A 200 14.07 3.25 -6.65
CA PHE A 200 14.49 3.29 -8.05
C PHE A 200 15.08 4.64 -8.38
N ALA A 201 14.43 5.70 -7.95
CA ALA A 201 14.87 7.08 -7.97
C ALA A 201 14.36 7.79 -6.70
N VAL A 202 14.57 9.06 -6.55
CA VAL A 202 13.99 9.87 -5.48
C VAL A 202 12.49 10.04 -5.76
N ASN A 203 11.65 9.68 -4.83
CA ASN A 203 10.18 9.63 -4.93
C ASN A 203 9.71 8.72 -6.11
N ASP A 204 10.36 7.59 -6.28
CA ASP A 204 10.04 6.56 -7.27
C ASP A 204 10.53 5.23 -6.69
N GLU A 205 9.90 4.78 -5.64
CA GLU A 205 10.20 3.60 -4.87
C GLU A 205 9.31 2.42 -5.30
N ILE A 206 9.68 1.21 -4.90
CA ILE A 206 8.81 0.04 -4.95
C ILE A 206 8.46 -0.33 -3.52
N ASN A 207 7.18 -0.52 -3.25
CA ASN A 207 6.66 -0.88 -1.94
C ASN A 207 6.90 -2.36 -1.58
N GLY A 208 6.60 -2.74 -0.36
CA GLY A 208 6.63 -4.13 0.06
C GLY A 208 5.70 -4.99 -0.78
N VAL A 209 4.44 -4.60 -0.83
CA VAL A 209 3.43 -5.11 -1.77
C VAL A 209 2.69 -3.94 -2.41
N THR A 210 2.79 -3.84 -3.73
CA THR A 210 2.04 -2.87 -4.52
C THR A 210 0.84 -3.55 -5.19
N PHE A 211 -0.36 -3.00 -4.99
CA PHE A 211 -1.59 -3.43 -5.64
C PHE A 211 -2.08 -2.37 -6.63
N GLY A 212 -1.70 -2.47 -7.89
CA GLY A 212 -2.18 -1.59 -8.96
C GLY A 212 -3.49 -2.11 -9.54
N SER A 213 -4.64 -1.48 -9.24
CA SER A 213 -5.96 -1.85 -9.77
C SER A 213 -6.32 -3.34 -9.64
N VAL A 214 -5.97 -3.95 -8.53
CA VAL A 214 -6.29 -5.36 -8.25
C VAL A 214 -7.76 -5.49 -7.86
N GLY A 215 -8.45 -6.47 -8.44
CA GLY A 215 -9.87 -6.66 -8.24
C GLY A 215 -10.25 -7.60 -7.10
N SER A 216 -11.55 -7.58 -6.74
CA SER A 216 -12.10 -8.34 -5.61
C SER A 216 -12.11 -9.86 -5.79
N GLY A 217 -11.81 -10.36 -7.00
CA GLY A 217 -11.60 -11.80 -7.24
C GLY A 217 -10.25 -12.32 -6.75
N THR A 218 -9.32 -11.43 -6.36
CA THR A 218 -8.01 -11.78 -5.80
C THR A 218 -8.13 -12.07 -4.31
N THR A 219 -7.45 -13.11 -3.84
CA THR A 219 -7.39 -13.47 -2.41
C THR A 219 -6.07 -13.01 -1.80
N VAL A 220 -6.16 -12.21 -0.72
CA VAL A 220 -4.98 -11.77 0.06
C VAL A 220 -5.26 -12.01 1.54
N ASP A 221 -4.56 -12.96 2.13
CA ASP A 221 -4.80 -13.38 3.51
C ASP A 221 -3.50 -13.90 4.16
N TYR A 222 -3.21 -13.48 5.40
CA TYR A 222 -1.98 -13.83 6.12
C TYR A 222 -0.71 -13.41 5.35
N VAL A 223 -0.52 -12.11 5.16
CA VAL A 223 0.67 -11.54 4.53
C VAL A 223 1.41 -10.64 5.51
N GLN A 224 2.70 -10.90 5.71
CA GLN A 224 3.58 -10.05 6.52
C GLN A 224 4.60 -9.35 5.64
N VAL A 225 4.70 -8.03 5.73
CA VAL A 225 5.80 -7.23 5.22
C VAL A 225 6.69 -6.80 6.39
N SER A 226 8.00 -6.92 6.24
CA SER A 226 8.95 -6.57 7.29
C SER A 226 10.13 -5.80 6.73
N TYR A 227 10.49 -4.68 7.37
CA TYR A 227 11.61 -3.86 6.97
C TYR A 227 11.50 -3.37 5.52
N SER A 228 10.31 -2.92 5.11
CA SER A 228 10.20 -2.22 3.83
C SER A 228 11.04 -0.95 3.85
N GLY A 229 11.68 -0.63 2.75
CA GLY A 229 12.42 0.63 2.57
C GLY A 229 11.52 1.78 2.11
N ASP A 230 10.26 1.46 1.90
CA ASP A 230 9.16 2.34 1.58
C ASP A 230 7.91 1.80 2.29
N ASP A 231 6.72 1.96 1.72
CA ASP A 231 5.49 1.44 2.30
C ASP A 231 5.49 -0.08 2.46
N SER A 232 4.75 -0.56 3.44
CA SER A 232 4.51 -2.00 3.55
C SER A 232 3.50 -2.47 2.52
N PHE A 233 2.34 -1.82 2.48
CA PHE A 233 1.24 -2.14 1.57
C PHE A 233 0.71 -0.88 0.94
N GLU A 234 0.71 -0.82 -0.39
CA GLU A 234 0.15 0.32 -1.11
C GLU A 234 -0.83 -0.13 -2.20
N TRP A 235 -1.96 0.60 -2.29
CA TRP A 235 -3.04 0.33 -3.23
C TRP A 235 -3.30 1.54 -4.14
N PHE A 236 -3.00 1.39 -5.41
CA PHE A 236 -3.33 2.35 -6.47
C PHE A 236 -4.62 1.94 -7.18
N GLY A 237 -5.76 2.35 -6.65
CA GLY A 237 -7.06 1.94 -7.16
C GLY A 237 -7.40 0.47 -6.90
N GLY A 238 -8.47 -0.01 -7.53
CA GLY A 238 -8.92 -1.39 -7.38
C GLY A 238 -9.92 -1.62 -6.24
N THR A 239 -10.23 -2.90 -6.03
CA THR A 239 -11.31 -3.35 -5.15
C THR A 239 -10.94 -4.60 -4.33
N VAL A 240 -9.67 -5.00 -4.30
CA VAL A 240 -9.22 -6.20 -3.61
C VAL A 240 -9.53 -6.12 -2.12
N ASN A 241 -10.00 -7.24 -1.56
CA ASN A 241 -10.22 -7.37 -0.12
C ASN A 241 -9.05 -8.15 0.51
N CYS A 242 -8.58 -7.67 1.67
CA CYS A 242 -7.46 -8.29 2.37
C CYS A 242 -7.82 -8.61 3.82
N LYS A 243 -7.24 -9.69 4.35
CA LYS A 243 -7.32 -10.02 5.78
C LYS A 243 -5.94 -10.40 6.33
N HIS A 244 -5.77 -10.26 7.64
CA HIS A 244 -4.58 -10.67 8.39
C HIS A 244 -3.27 -10.14 7.77
N LEU A 245 -3.20 -8.81 7.60
CA LEU A 245 -2.00 -8.13 7.13
C LEU A 245 -1.13 -7.70 8.31
N ILE A 246 0.18 -7.84 8.17
CA ILE A 246 1.14 -7.40 9.20
C ILE A 246 2.20 -6.52 8.54
N SER A 247 2.31 -5.28 9.01
CA SER A 247 3.43 -4.39 8.75
C SER A 247 4.36 -4.34 9.95
N TYR A 248 5.62 -4.66 9.73
CA TYR A 248 6.62 -4.71 10.77
C TYR A 248 7.85 -3.90 10.40
N ARG A 249 8.04 -2.76 11.07
CA ARG A 249 9.23 -1.90 10.92
C ARG A 249 9.43 -1.38 9.50
N ALA A 250 8.38 -0.92 8.85
CA ALA A 250 8.47 -0.20 7.58
C ALA A 250 9.20 1.14 7.75
N THR A 251 9.74 1.66 6.67
CA THR A 251 10.40 2.97 6.65
C THR A 251 9.37 4.08 6.50
N ASP A 252 8.52 4.02 5.48
CA ASP A 252 7.46 5.00 5.28
C ASP A 252 6.11 4.49 5.81
N ASP A 253 5.05 4.43 5.09
CA ASP A 253 3.72 4.15 5.64
C ASP A 253 3.45 2.63 5.79
N ASP A 254 2.53 2.27 6.69
CA ASP A 254 2.18 0.87 6.87
C ASP A 254 1.09 0.44 5.88
N PHE A 255 0.10 1.32 5.67
CA PHE A 255 -1.03 1.14 4.76
C PHE A 255 -1.27 2.45 4.00
N ASP A 256 -0.89 2.50 2.72
CA ASP A 256 -1.20 3.62 1.86
C ASP A 256 -2.28 3.26 0.83
N THR A 257 -3.22 4.17 0.62
CA THR A 257 -4.34 3.99 -0.30
C THR A 257 -4.53 5.22 -1.18
N ASP A 258 -4.50 5.01 -2.49
CA ASP A 258 -4.61 6.09 -3.47
C ASP A 258 -5.47 5.71 -4.67
N ASN A 259 -5.70 6.66 -5.53
CA ASN A 259 -6.17 6.50 -6.91
C ASN A 259 -7.50 5.75 -7.05
N GLY A 260 -8.40 5.93 -6.06
CA GLY A 260 -9.73 5.36 -6.12
C GLY A 260 -9.85 3.95 -5.55
N PHE A 261 -8.90 3.50 -4.72
CA PHE A 261 -8.99 2.22 -4.04
C PHE A 261 -10.25 2.14 -3.16
N SER A 262 -10.99 1.05 -3.25
CA SER A 262 -12.27 0.85 -2.55
C SER A 262 -12.44 -0.54 -1.93
N GLY A 263 -11.34 -1.27 -1.70
CA GLY A 263 -11.34 -2.58 -1.05
C GLY A 263 -11.69 -2.54 0.43
N LYS A 264 -11.83 -3.72 1.02
CA LYS A 264 -12.17 -3.93 2.43
C LYS A 264 -11.07 -4.72 3.13
N ILE A 265 -10.51 -4.15 4.20
CA ILE A 265 -9.37 -4.72 4.91
C ILE A 265 -9.76 -4.98 6.37
N GLN A 266 -9.45 -6.18 6.87
CA GLN A 266 -9.72 -6.55 8.26
C GLN A 266 -8.54 -7.31 8.88
N PHE A 267 -8.32 -7.09 10.18
CA PHE A 267 -7.26 -7.72 10.97
C PHE A 267 -5.85 -7.31 10.51
N GLY A 268 -5.57 -6.01 10.50
CA GLY A 268 -4.24 -5.46 10.25
C GLY A 268 -3.45 -5.22 11.54
N LEU A 269 -2.20 -5.63 11.55
CA LEU A 269 -1.25 -5.38 12.64
C LEU A 269 -0.10 -4.51 12.17
N VAL A 270 0.24 -3.52 12.97
CA VAL A 270 1.43 -2.67 12.77
C VAL A 270 2.26 -2.67 14.03
N LEU A 271 3.57 -2.80 13.88
CA LEU A 271 4.54 -2.53 14.93
C LEU A 271 5.73 -1.74 14.39
N ARG A 272 5.81 -0.48 14.79
CA ARG A 272 6.86 0.45 14.35
C ARG A 272 8.09 0.43 15.25
N ASP A 273 9.25 0.63 14.64
CA ASP A 273 10.49 0.88 15.35
C ASP A 273 10.79 2.37 15.37
N ALA A 274 10.97 2.92 16.56
CA ALA A 274 11.21 4.36 16.74
C ALA A 274 12.45 4.91 16.02
N ALA A 275 13.39 4.05 15.62
CA ALA A 275 14.61 4.45 14.92
C ALA A 275 14.51 4.31 13.40
N ILE A 276 13.46 3.64 12.87
CA ILE A 276 13.28 3.36 11.45
C ILE A 276 12.15 4.22 10.90
N ALA A 277 12.48 5.22 10.09
CA ALA A 277 11.50 6.12 9.50
C ALA A 277 12.02 6.63 8.14
N ASP A 278 11.15 7.25 7.34
CA ASP A 278 11.57 7.88 6.09
C ASP A 278 12.27 9.21 6.36
N PHE A 279 13.56 9.26 6.10
CA PHE A 279 14.41 10.45 6.18
C PHE A 279 14.57 11.17 4.83
N GLY A 280 13.73 10.85 3.84
CA GLY A 280 13.69 11.56 2.57
C GLY A 280 13.33 13.04 2.72
N PRO A 281 13.49 13.85 1.68
CA PRO A 281 13.23 15.29 1.75
C PRO A 281 11.80 15.67 2.17
N SER A 282 10.83 14.82 1.88
CA SER A 282 9.41 14.96 2.23
C SER A 282 8.93 13.90 3.23
N GLY A 283 9.83 13.12 3.81
CA GLY A 283 9.53 11.97 4.64
C GLY A 283 8.57 12.26 5.79
N ALA A 284 7.55 11.42 5.92
CA ALA A 284 6.50 11.54 6.92
C ALA A 284 5.85 10.19 7.21
N SER A 285 6.55 9.33 7.93
CA SER A 285 6.10 7.96 8.27
C SER A 285 4.80 7.96 9.08
N ASN A 286 3.78 7.29 8.56
CA ASN A 286 2.46 7.16 9.18
C ASN A 286 2.05 5.68 9.33
N GLY A 287 0.99 5.43 10.10
CA GLY A 287 0.32 4.12 10.14
C GLY A 287 -0.60 3.94 8.93
N PHE A 288 -1.32 5.01 8.59
CA PHE A 288 -2.10 5.14 7.37
C PHE A 288 -1.76 6.45 6.68
N GLU A 289 -1.56 6.39 5.37
CA GLU A 289 -1.74 7.53 4.50
C GLU A 289 -2.89 7.23 3.52
N SER A 290 -3.66 8.24 3.13
CA SER A 290 -4.75 8.02 2.18
C SER A 290 -5.05 9.26 1.38
N ASP A 291 -4.90 9.13 0.06
CA ASP A 291 -5.15 10.16 -0.93
C ASP A 291 -6.26 9.74 -1.92
N ASN A 292 -6.98 10.69 -2.50
CA ASN A 292 -7.81 10.38 -3.67
C ASN A 292 -6.97 10.37 -4.95
N ASP A 293 -6.09 11.32 -5.05
CA ASP A 293 -5.07 11.47 -6.10
C ASP A 293 -4.06 12.54 -5.63
N ALA A 294 -2.91 12.62 -6.28
CA ALA A 294 -1.82 13.52 -5.91
C ALA A 294 -2.23 14.99 -5.71
N ASP A 295 -3.28 15.44 -6.40
CA ASP A 295 -3.78 16.83 -6.36
C ASP A 295 -4.99 17.01 -5.43
N GLY A 296 -5.53 15.92 -4.84
CA GLY A 296 -6.72 15.96 -3.98
C GLY A 296 -8.00 16.37 -4.71
N THR A 297 -8.14 15.95 -5.95
CA THR A 297 -9.27 16.36 -6.80
C THR A 297 -10.54 15.53 -6.52
N THR A 298 -11.59 15.78 -7.30
CA THR A 298 -12.86 15.02 -7.24
C THR A 298 -12.92 13.90 -8.27
N LYS A 299 -11.78 13.40 -8.76
CA LYS A 299 -11.72 12.25 -9.66
C LYS A 299 -12.44 11.04 -9.08
N THR A 300 -12.99 10.23 -9.96
CA THR A 300 -13.74 9.01 -9.60
C THR A 300 -13.22 7.79 -10.38
N PRO A 301 -13.28 6.58 -9.76
CA PRO A 301 -13.77 6.29 -8.41
C PRO A 301 -12.98 7.04 -7.34
N GLN A 302 -13.66 7.53 -6.30
CA GLN A 302 -12.98 8.18 -5.18
C GLN A 302 -12.43 7.15 -4.21
N THR A 303 -11.22 7.35 -3.70
CA THR A 303 -10.61 6.48 -2.68
C THR A 303 -11.52 6.38 -1.46
N SER A 304 -11.97 5.16 -1.16
CA SER A 304 -13.05 4.90 -0.21
C SER A 304 -12.94 3.53 0.48
N ALA A 305 -11.70 3.03 0.63
CA ALA A 305 -11.45 1.78 1.31
C ALA A 305 -12.05 1.75 2.73
N ILE A 306 -12.35 0.55 3.19
CA ILE A 306 -12.95 0.34 4.51
C ILE A 306 -12.04 -0.58 5.31
N PHE A 307 -11.56 -0.07 6.44
CA PHE A 307 -10.73 -0.81 7.38
C PHE A 307 -11.51 -1.12 8.66
N SER A 308 -11.35 -2.32 9.20
CA SER A 308 -11.92 -2.71 10.49
C SER A 308 -10.97 -3.61 11.27
N ASN A 309 -11.00 -3.53 12.59
CA ASN A 309 -10.16 -4.37 13.44
C ASN A 309 -8.67 -4.26 13.13
N MET A 310 -8.14 -3.05 13.17
CA MET A 310 -6.72 -2.76 13.00
C MET A 310 -6.08 -2.48 14.37
N THR A 311 -4.85 -2.95 14.58
CA THR A 311 -4.01 -2.60 15.75
C THR A 311 -2.73 -1.94 15.26
N ILE A 312 -2.63 -0.64 15.44
CA ILE A 312 -1.61 0.23 14.85
C ILE A 312 -0.68 0.75 15.96
N VAL A 313 0.37 -0.03 16.24
CA VAL A 313 1.33 0.27 17.30
C VAL A 313 2.47 1.14 16.77
N GLY A 314 2.44 2.39 17.17
CA GLY A 314 3.39 3.41 16.77
C GLY A 314 4.69 3.42 17.58
N PRO A 315 5.59 4.35 17.26
CA PRO A 315 6.95 4.37 17.79
C PRO A 315 7.04 4.59 19.30
N TYR A 316 6.10 5.31 19.90
CA TYR A 316 6.14 5.60 21.34
C TYR A 316 5.81 4.39 22.22
N ALA A 317 5.35 3.29 21.65
CA ALA A 317 5.11 2.06 22.42
C ALA A 317 6.41 1.45 23.00
N ASN A 318 7.55 1.71 22.33
CA ASN A 318 8.86 1.19 22.74
C ASN A 318 9.92 2.30 22.88
N ALA A 319 9.53 3.58 22.82
CA ALA A 319 10.43 4.73 22.90
C ALA A 319 9.71 5.95 23.49
N THR A 320 10.45 7.03 23.72
CA THR A 320 9.90 8.33 24.09
C THR A 320 9.89 9.26 22.87
N ALA A 321 9.16 10.36 22.93
CA ALA A 321 9.20 11.37 21.88
C ALA A 321 10.63 11.88 21.58
N ALA A 322 11.48 11.98 22.61
CA ALA A 322 12.85 12.45 22.45
C ALA A 322 13.78 11.43 21.75
N THR A 323 13.43 10.13 21.77
CA THR A 323 14.21 9.05 21.17
C THR A 323 13.58 8.49 19.88
N THR A 324 12.46 9.04 19.46
CA THR A 324 11.78 8.66 18.21
C THR A 324 12.29 9.49 17.05
N ALA A 325 12.47 8.87 15.89
CA ALA A 325 12.87 9.54 14.66
C ALA A 325 11.87 10.65 14.28
N ALA A 326 12.40 11.81 13.87
CA ALA A 326 11.62 13.02 13.58
C ALA A 326 10.57 12.87 12.45
N PRO A 327 10.77 12.00 11.42
CA PRO A 327 9.78 11.80 10.36
C PRO A 327 8.48 11.14 10.82
N TYR A 328 8.43 10.46 11.97
CA TYR A 328 7.17 9.93 12.48
C TYR A 328 6.13 11.03 12.72
N LYS A 329 4.94 10.85 12.15
CA LYS A 329 3.87 11.86 12.19
C LYS A 329 2.57 11.33 12.78
N ARG A 330 1.85 10.43 12.10
CA ARG A 330 0.43 10.16 12.42
C ARG A 330 0.11 8.67 12.46
N GLY A 331 -0.80 8.30 13.32
CA GLY A 331 -1.42 6.98 13.27
C GLY A 331 -2.30 6.82 12.03
N ALA A 332 -3.05 7.88 11.68
CA ALA A 332 -3.79 7.95 10.42
C ALA A 332 -3.76 9.37 9.85
N HIS A 333 -3.35 9.49 8.61
CA HIS A 333 -3.36 10.71 7.79
C HIS A 333 -4.29 10.52 6.61
N ILE A 334 -5.49 11.04 6.70
CA ILE A 334 -6.49 10.98 5.62
C ILE A 334 -6.55 12.35 4.99
N ARG A 335 -6.15 12.46 3.73
CA ARG A 335 -5.89 13.74 3.06
C ARG A 335 -6.39 13.76 1.62
N ARG A 336 -6.19 14.86 0.93
CA ARG A 336 -6.39 15.01 -0.52
C ARG A 336 -7.69 14.41 -1.03
N ASN A 337 -8.80 14.72 -0.34
CA ASN A 337 -10.15 14.28 -0.70
C ASN A 337 -10.40 12.76 -0.60
N SER A 338 -9.56 12.02 0.09
CA SER A 338 -9.87 10.63 0.45
C SER A 338 -11.09 10.58 1.37
N LYS A 339 -11.84 9.48 1.28
CA LYS A 339 -12.98 9.17 2.15
C LYS A 339 -12.94 7.73 2.69
N ILE A 340 -11.73 7.22 2.93
CA ILE A 340 -11.60 5.92 3.61
C ILE A 340 -12.35 5.97 4.94
N SER A 341 -12.76 4.81 5.40
CA SER A 341 -13.44 4.68 6.69
C SER A 341 -12.74 3.65 7.56
N ILE A 342 -12.58 3.95 8.86
CA ILE A 342 -11.88 3.08 9.81
C ILE A 342 -12.81 2.80 10.99
N PHE A 343 -12.95 1.51 11.31
CA PHE A 343 -13.84 1.03 12.36
C PHE A 343 -13.14 0.08 13.30
N ASN A 344 -13.60 -0.01 14.54
CA ASN A 344 -13.23 -1.06 15.49
C ASN A 344 -11.72 -1.24 15.66
N SER A 345 -10.95 -0.15 15.59
CA SER A 345 -9.49 -0.19 15.49
C SER A 345 -8.82 0.55 16.64
N VAL A 346 -7.56 0.22 16.92
CA VAL A 346 -6.78 0.87 17.97
C VAL A 346 -5.47 1.43 17.44
N PHE A 347 -5.21 2.70 17.78
CA PHE A 347 -4.00 3.44 17.45
C PHE A 347 -3.24 3.74 18.76
N VAL A 348 -2.00 3.29 18.85
CA VAL A 348 -1.24 3.32 20.10
C VAL A 348 0.09 4.02 19.89
N GLY A 349 0.35 5.10 20.64
CA GLY A 349 1.68 5.67 20.77
C GLY A 349 2.22 6.33 19.49
N TRP A 350 1.43 7.17 18.84
CA TRP A 350 1.82 8.02 17.71
C TRP A 350 1.95 9.49 18.13
N PRO A 351 2.79 10.31 17.48
CA PRO A 351 2.81 11.76 17.71
C PRO A 351 1.43 12.40 17.58
N VAL A 352 0.68 12.02 16.54
CA VAL A 352 -0.71 12.38 16.30
C VAL A 352 -1.50 11.11 16.05
N GLY A 353 -2.66 10.94 16.68
CA GLY A 353 -3.51 9.75 16.48
C GLY A 353 -4.21 9.78 15.12
N LEU A 354 -4.92 10.86 14.80
CA LEU A 354 -5.68 11.04 13.56
C LEU A 354 -5.49 12.48 13.01
N PHE A 355 -5.34 12.59 11.71
CA PHE A 355 -5.41 13.87 10.99
C PHE A 355 -6.31 13.73 9.76
N LEU A 356 -7.38 14.50 9.73
CA LEU A 356 -8.20 14.75 8.55
C LEU A 356 -7.69 16.02 7.88
N ASP A 357 -7.01 15.90 6.76
CA ASP A 357 -6.28 16.99 6.14
C ASP A 357 -7.00 17.51 4.89
N GLY A 358 -7.39 18.78 4.97
CA GLY A 358 -7.98 19.53 3.88
C GLY A 358 -9.52 19.52 3.82
N ALA A 359 -10.06 20.61 3.31
CA ALA A 359 -11.49 20.90 3.35
C ALA A 359 -12.38 19.85 2.68
N LEU A 360 -11.92 19.18 1.61
CA LEU A 360 -12.71 18.15 0.92
C LEU A 360 -12.76 16.85 1.74
N THR A 361 -11.66 16.48 2.41
CA THR A 361 -11.61 15.35 3.33
C THR A 361 -12.54 15.61 4.54
N GLU A 362 -12.50 16.81 5.10
CA GLU A 362 -13.37 17.24 6.20
C GLU A 362 -14.85 17.26 5.81
N ALA A 363 -15.16 17.69 4.58
CA ALA A 363 -16.51 17.62 4.04
C ALA A 363 -17.02 16.18 3.92
N SER A 364 -16.14 15.23 3.54
CA SER A 364 -16.45 13.80 3.53
C SER A 364 -16.74 13.28 4.94
N ALA A 365 -16.03 13.74 5.96
CA ALA A 365 -16.29 13.41 7.36
C ALA A 365 -17.62 14.02 7.86
N THR A 366 -17.91 15.27 7.51
CA THR A 366 -19.13 15.96 7.89
C THR A 366 -20.38 15.31 7.28
N SER A 367 -20.29 14.83 6.05
CA SER A 367 -21.39 14.17 5.34
C SER A 367 -21.50 12.66 5.64
N ASN A 368 -20.66 12.10 6.51
CA ASN A 368 -20.52 10.67 6.76
C ASN A 368 -20.15 9.84 5.50
N ALA A 369 -19.61 10.46 4.47
CA ALA A 369 -18.97 9.75 3.37
C ALA A 369 -17.66 9.08 3.83
N LEU A 370 -16.95 9.69 4.78
CA LEU A 370 -15.89 9.13 5.61
C LEU A 370 -16.47 8.83 6.99
N GLU A 371 -16.26 7.62 7.51
CA GLU A 371 -16.66 7.25 8.88
C GLU A 371 -15.43 6.80 9.69
N TYR A 372 -15.34 7.29 10.94
CA TYR A 372 -14.31 6.88 11.90
C TYR A 372 -15.00 6.56 13.22
N LYS A 373 -15.32 5.28 13.46
CA LYS A 373 -16.22 4.88 14.55
C LYS A 373 -15.69 3.67 15.31
N ASN A 374 -16.01 3.62 16.60
CA ASN A 374 -15.62 2.55 17.52
C ASN A 374 -14.08 2.34 17.57
N ASN A 375 -13.33 3.42 17.38
CA ASN A 375 -11.88 3.38 17.43
C ASN A 375 -11.34 3.88 18.77
N THR A 376 -10.19 3.36 19.16
CA THR A 376 -9.45 3.78 20.37
C THR A 376 -8.14 4.43 19.98
N ILE A 377 -7.86 5.63 20.47
CA ILE A 377 -6.56 6.29 20.35
C ILE A 377 -5.93 6.39 21.74
N ALA A 378 -4.73 5.84 21.89
CA ALA A 378 -4.06 5.71 23.18
C ALA A 378 -2.63 6.23 23.19
N GLY A 379 -2.29 7.03 24.21
CA GLY A 379 -0.93 7.51 24.42
C GLY A 379 -0.37 8.36 23.27
N CYS A 380 -1.25 9.04 22.56
CA CYS A 380 -0.90 10.01 21.51
C CYS A 380 -0.95 11.42 22.09
N PRO A 381 0.16 12.19 22.13
CA PRO A 381 0.16 13.56 22.67
C PRO A 381 -0.90 14.47 22.02
N LEU A 382 -1.14 14.28 20.73
CA LEU A 382 -2.25 14.91 20.02
C LEU A 382 -3.17 13.81 19.49
N VAL A 383 -4.36 13.70 20.08
CA VAL A 383 -5.33 12.64 19.72
C VAL A 383 -5.85 12.86 18.30
N VAL A 384 -6.30 14.07 17.98
CA VAL A 384 -6.75 14.46 16.65
C VAL A 384 -6.14 15.81 16.30
N ALA A 385 -5.47 15.90 15.16
CA ALA A 385 -4.92 17.17 14.68
C ALA A 385 -6.04 18.17 14.36
N PRO A 386 -5.83 19.47 14.57
CA PRO A 386 -6.79 20.48 14.20
C PRO A 386 -6.98 20.48 12.68
N GLY A 387 -8.23 20.60 12.26
CA GLY A 387 -8.60 20.76 10.86
C GLY A 387 -8.52 22.23 10.38
N THR A 388 -9.20 22.51 9.29
CA THR A 388 -9.38 23.89 8.81
C THR A 388 -10.14 24.75 9.81
N ALA A 389 -10.11 26.06 9.64
CA ALA A 389 -10.77 26.99 10.57
C ALA A 389 -12.29 26.75 10.71
N THR A 390 -12.90 26.06 9.76
CA THR A 390 -14.36 25.79 9.73
C THR A 390 -14.73 24.38 10.21
N PHE A 391 -13.75 23.52 10.49
CA PHE A 391 -13.97 22.14 10.93
C PHE A 391 -13.30 21.86 12.27
N ASN A 392 -14.08 21.56 13.29
CA ASN A 392 -13.57 21.16 14.58
C ASN A 392 -13.40 19.64 14.65
N SER A 393 -12.22 19.15 14.28
CA SER A 393 -11.87 17.73 14.22
C SER A 393 -12.08 17.03 15.56
N GLN A 394 -11.73 17.68 16.69
CA GLN A 394 -11.88 17.09 18.02
C GLN A 394 -13.35 16.93 18.39
N THR A 395 -14.21 17.91 18.11
CA THR A 395 -15.65 17.79 18.34
C THR A 395 -16.26 16.70 17.48
N TRP A 396 -15.87 16.64 16.21
CA TRP A 396 -16.32 15.60 15.30
C TRP A 396 -15.92 14.19 15.80
N PHE A 397 -14.64 13.98 16.13
CA PHE A 397 -14.13 12.73 16.66
C PHE A 397 -14.87 12.29 17.94
N SER A 398 -15.19 13.24 18.82
CA SER A 398 -15.84 13.01 20.11
C SER A 398 -17.37 12.93 20.02
N THR A 399 -17.94 12.87 18.82
CA THR A 399 -19.39 12.67 18.62
C THR A 399 -19.83 11.38 19.29
N ALA A 400 -20.76 11.45 20.24
CA ALA A 400 -21.14 10.28 21.05
C ALA A 400 -21.60 9.07 20.21
N ALA A 401 -22.27 9.31 19.08
CA ALA A 401 -22.72 8.26 18.16
C ALA A 401 -21.56 7.57 17.40
N PHE A 402 -20.36 8.11 17.43
CA PHE A 402 -19.18 7.47 16.82
C PHE A 402 -18.51 6.48 17.77
N ALA A 403 -18.79 6.57 19.07
CA ALA A 403 -18.25 5.72 20.13
C ALA A 403 -16.71 5.56 20.10
N ASN A 404 -15.99 6.60 19.63
CA ASN A 404 -14.54 6.64 19.69
C ASN A 404 -14.07 6.87 21.13
N GLN A 405 -12.93 6.27 21.49
CA GLN A 405 -12.35 6.37 22.82
C GLN A 405 -10.96 7.00 22.79
N THR A 406 -10.60 7.69 23.84
CA THR A 406 -9.26 8.19 24.08
C THR A 406 -8.74 7.64 25.41
N LEU A 407 -7.53 7.08 25.39
CA LEU A 407 -6.82 6.62 26.57
C LEU A 407 -5.55 7.45 26.75
N ALA A 408 -5.32 7.93 27.98
CA ALA A 408 -4.23 8.87 28.27
C ALA A 408 -2.86 8.21 28.09
N ALA A 409 -2.71 6.97 28.52
CA ALA A 409 -1.45 6.26 28.46
C ALA A 409 -1.53 5.02 27.54
N ILE A 410 -0.40 4.67 26.94
CA ILE A 410 -0.23 3.46 26.14
C ILE A 410 -0.58 2.21 26.98
N ALA A 411 -0.17 2.19 28.24
CA ALA A 411 -0.44 1.08 29.16
C ALA A 411 -1.93 0.84 29.44
N ASP A 412 -2.78 1.85 29.25
CA ASP A 412 -4.22 1.73 29.47
C ASP A 412 -4.90 0.82 28.45
N VAL A 413 -4.30 0.64 27.27
CA VAL A 413 -4.77 -0.31 26.23
C VAL A 413 -4.65 -1.75 26.70
N LYS A 414 -3.65 -2.05 27.56
CA LYS A 414 -3.35 -3.39 28.07
C LYS A 414 -3.19 -4.44 26.97
N LEU A 415 -2.39 -4.13 25.93
CA LEU A 415 -1.90 -5.17 25.03
C LEU A 415 -0.95 -6.09 25.78
N THR A 416 -0.96 -7.38 25.44
CA THR A 416 -0.17 -8.39 26.13
C THR A 416 1.32 -8.08 26.03
N ASN A 417 1.83 -7.70 24.86
CA ASN A 417 3.23 -7.31 24.68
C ASN A 417 3.43 -6.45 23.42
N THR A 418 4.13 -5.33 23.55
CA THR A 418 4.51 -4.46 22.42
C THR A 418 5.99 -4.56 22.05
N GLY A 419 6.76 -5.43 22.69
CA GLY A 419 8.18 -5.63 22.42
C GLY A 419 8.45 -6.17 21.01
N TYR A 420 9.50 -5.70 20.38
CA TYR A 420 9.78 -5.97 18.98
C TYR A 420 9.85 -7.47 18.61
N THR A 421 10.52 -8.27 19.43
CA THR A 421 10.70 -9.72 19.14
C THR A 421 9.68 -10.60 19.82
N THR A 422 8.88 -10.04 20.70
CA THR A 422 7.89 -10.74 21.53
C THR A 422 6.49 -10.15 21.35
N PHE A 423 6.24 -9.50 20.22
CA PHE A 423 5.00 -8.83 19.94
C PHE A 423 3.79 -9.74 20.09
N ASP A 424 2.88 -9.33 20.94
CA ASP A 424 1.60 -9.99 21.17
C ASP A 424 0.50 -8.93 21.29
N PRO A 425 -0.25 -8.68 20.22
CA PRO A 425 -1.27 -7.63 20.14
C PRO A 425 -2.57 -7.99 20.86
N THR A 426 -2.66 -9.18 21.46
CA THR A 426 -3.89 -9.60 22.13
C THR A 426 -4.19 -8.73 23.35
N PRO A 427 -5.47 -8.35 23.57
CA PRO A 427 -5.86 -7.63 24.77
C PRO A 427 -5.76 -8.52 26.02
N ALA A 428 -5.05 -8.04 27.04
CA ALA A 428 -4.96 -8.69 28.33
C ALA A 428 -6.24 -8.46 29.16
N THR A 429 -6.37 -9.20 30.27
CA THR A 429 -7.50 -9.06 31.20
C THR A 429 -7.68 -7.61 31.66
N GLY A 430 -8.91 -7.12 31.54
CA GLY A 430 -9.28 -5.75 31.87
C GLY A 430 -8.87 -4.71 30.82
N SER A 431 -8.47 -5.12 29.62
CA SER A 431 -8.31 -4.23 28.49
C SER A 431 -9.66 -3.68 28.02
N PRO A 432 -9.77 -2.39 27.71
CA PRO A 432 -10.98 -1.83 27.11
C PRO A 432 -11.28 -2.39 25.71
N LEU A 433 -10.28 -2.99 25.05
CA LEU A 433 -10.43 -3.55 23.71
C LEU A 433 -11.20 -4.88 23.68
N LEU A 434 -11.44 -5.52 24.83
CA LEU A 434 -12.17 -6.79 24.90
C LEU A 434 -13.62 -6.70 24.42
N ALA A 435 -14.16 -5.50 24.31
CA ALA A 435 -15.52 -5.23 23.82
C ALA A 435 -15.55 -3.86 23.13
N GLY A 436 -16.69 -3.51 22.51
CA GLY A 436 -16.92 -2.18 21.93
C GLY A 436 -16.85 -2.13 20.42
N ALA A 437 -16.59 -3.25 19.73
CA ALA A 437 -16.74 -3.29 18.27
C ALA A 437 -18.23 -3.25 17.88
N ASP A 438 -18.52 -2.50 16.81
CA ASP A 438 -19.86 -2.38 16.23
C ASP A 438 -19.80 -2.55 14.72
N PHE A 439 -20.68 -3.39 14.19
CA PHE A 439 -20.79 -3.71 12.77
C PHE A 439 -22.14 -3.23 12.19
N SER A 440 -22.82 -2.31 12.85
CA SER A 440 -24.11 -1.77 12.41
C SER A 440 -24.00 -0.81 11.22
N SER A 441 -22.83 -0.24 10.95
CA SER A 441 -22.63 0.62 9.77
C SER A 441 -22.87 -0.16 8.48
N ALA A 442 -23.64 0.42 7.56
CA ALA A 442 -23.87 -0.15 6.23
C ALA A 442 -22.58 -0.43 5.44
N LYS A 443 -21.51 0.32 5.72
CA LYS A 443 -20.19 0.11 5.10
C LYS A 443 -19.57 -1.23 5.48
N LEU A 444 -19.85 -1.75 6.68
CA LEU A 444 -19.37 -3.04 7.16
C LEU A 444 -20.22 -4.23 6.68
N GLY A 445 -21.29 -3.97 5.97
CA GLY A 445 -22.14 -4.99 5.37
C GLY A 445 -21.51 -5.69 4.16
N GLY A 446 -22.29 -6.63 3.58
CA GLY A 446 -21.92 -7.33 2.34
C GLY A 446 -20.99 -8.53 2.51
N GLY A 447 -20.78 -9.02 3.74
CA GLY A 447 -20.12 -10.31 4.03
C GLY A 447 -18.59 -10.35 3.90
N ALA A 448 -17.93 -9.22 3.59
CA ALA A 448 -16.47 -9.16 3.53
C ALA A 448 -15.82 -9.15 4.93
N PHE A 449 -16.53 -8.61 5.93
CA PHE A 449 -16.05 -8.53 7.30
C PHE A 449 -16.58 -9.68 8.17
N THR A 450 -15.72 -10.18 9.04
CA THR A 450 -16.09 -11.08 10.13
C THR A 450 -16.53 -10.22 11.32
N THR A 451 -17.75 -10.41 11.80
CA THR A 451 -18.25 -9.69 12.99
C THR A 451 -17.49 -10.13 14.23
N THR A 452 -17.00 -9.17 14.99
CA THR A 452 -16.32 -9.38 16.28
C THR A 452 -17.00 -8.55 17.37
N THR A 453 -16.71 -8.88 18.63
CA THR A 453 -17.12 -8.05 19.78
C THR A 453 -15.99 -7.17 20.29
N TYR A 454 -14.75 -7.45 19.88
CA TYR A 454 -13.53 -6.79 20.35
C TYR A 454 -13.03 -5.75 19.34
N VAL A 455 -12.32 -4.76 19.83
CA VAL A 455 -11.64 -3.71 19.07
C VAL A 455 -10.20 -4.14 18.80
N GLY A 456 -9.64 -3.79 17.63
CA GLY A 456 -8.29 -4.20 17.24
C GLY A 456 -8.25 -5.52 16.48
N ALA A 457 -7.05 -5.94 16.10
CA ALA A 457 -6.82 -7.02 15.14
C ALA A 457 -6.88 -8.43 15.73
N ALA A 458 -6.86 -8.56 17.06
CA ALA A 458 -6.82 -9.86 17.73
C ALA A 458 -7.73 -9.90 18.96
N ALA A 459 -8.44 -10.99 19.14
CA ALA A 459 -9.14 -11.30 20.41
C ALA A 459 -8.16 -11.72 21.49
N ALA A 460 -8.64 -11.76 22.73
CA ALA A 460 -7.86 -12.36 23.81
C ALA A 460 -7.54 -13.83 23.51
N GLY A 461 -6.27 -14.17 23.57
CA GLY A 461 -5.79 -15.53 23.32
C GLY A 461 -5.66 -15.93 21.84
N ASP A 462 -5.91 -15.03 20.91
CA ASP A 462 -5.69 -15.28 19.47
C ASP A 462 -4.23 -15.61 19.16
N THR A 463 -4.04 -16.44 18.14
CA THR A 463 -2.72 -16.90 17.70
C THR A 463 -2.52 -16.79 16.20
N TRP A 464 -3.44 -16.15 15.45
CA TRP A 464 -3.38 -16.10 14.01
C TRP A 464 -2.09 -15.47 13.45
N PHE A 465 -1.46 -14.59 14.23
CA PHE A 465 -0.18 -13.92 13.93
C PHE A 465 1.04 -14.73 14.40
N LYS A 466 0.88 -15.93 14.96
CA LYS A 466 1.97 -16.77 15.49
C LYS A 466 2.31 -17.93 14.54
N GLY A 467 3.54 -18.40 14.61
CA GLY A 467 4.01 -19.61 13.93
C GLY A 467 4.47 -19.39 12.48
N TRP A 468 3.83 -18.54 11.73
CA TRP A 468 4.22 -18.21 10.33
C TRP A 468 4.94 -16.87 10.20
N THR A 469 4.76 -15.98 11.13
CA THR A 469 5.38 -14.65 11.18
C THR A 469 6.81 -14.70 11.70
N LYS A 470 7.55 -13.62 11.44
CA LYS A 470 8.90 -13.43 11.93
C LYS A 470 9.05 -12.01 12.48
N PHE A 471 9.20 -11.89 13.78
CA PHE A 471 9.52 -10.66 14.49
C PHE A 471 10.96 -10.74 15.00
N VAL A 472 11.89 -10.13 14.30
CA VAL A 472 13.31 -10.14 14.66
C VAL A 472 13.81 -8.73 14.91
N ASN A 473 14.69 -8.58 15.88
CA ASN A 473 15.44 -7.34 16.05
C ASN A 473 16.71 -7.44 15.22
N LYS A 474 17.03 -6.39 14.46
CA LYS A 474 18.29 -6.25 13.75
C LYS A 474 19.32 -5.60 14.62
#